data_bc0bdbedc388c65423fa7c39bb2c2396
#
_entry.id   bc0bdbedc388c65423fa7c39bb2c2396
#
_cell.length_a   1.000
_cell.length_b   1.000
_cell.length_c   1.000
_cell.angle_alpha   90.00
_cell.angle_beta   90.00
_cell.angle_gamma   90.00
#
_symmetry.space_group_name_H-M   'P 1'
#
loop_
_entity.id
_entity.type
_entity.pdbx_description
1 polymer ?
#
loop_
_entity_poly.entity_id
_entity_poly.type
_entity_poly.pdbx_seq_one_letter_code
_entity_poly.pdbx_strand_id
1 'polypeptide(L)'
;KVCRGCGCRREEHSLCPELQEDQKLGRLLSGSRCSWLTTRPRGAGGPRLYKRNRMIVTNPIVSRKDPTFSTLTYDSVLTALCPQATQYMELIPKELQPVAGTAGAWQRRQQLVRQLPLHDQDPAQCRGLADGELQLMEDFIRRYKAEALGVGEVALPGQAGAAKEEGKPQDKSDAATEPPEPTNGALEPAAGHYRCQGCQQLLPGDCPAVHAERAGHQRLWHPACFVCCRCAQPLVDLIYFWKGGAAWCGRHYCESLRPRCAGCDELIFSEDYLQVEGTAWHKKHFACVECETLLSGQPFVLDQGNLLCTSCSKGRSL
;
A
#
# COMPACT_ATOMS: atom_id res chain seq x y z
N LYS A 1 20.33 -10.85 14.57
CA LYS A 1 19.44 -9.73 14.91
C LYS A 1 18.61 -9.41 13.67
N VAL A 2 17.31 -9.30 13.84
CA VAL A 2 16.35 -9.06 12.77
C VAL A 2 15.92 -7.60 12.80
N CYS A 3 15.67 -7.00 11.64
CA CYS A 3 15.21 -5.62 11.56
C CYS A 3 13.81 -5.48 12.19
N ARG A 4 13.63 -4.57 13.13
CA ARG A 4 12.34 -4.30 13.77
C ARG A 4 11.30 -3.69 12.82
N GLY A 5 11.74 -3.13 11.67
CA GLY A 5 10.83 -2.48 10.73
C GLY A 5 10.34 -3.34 9.57
N CYS A 6 11.01 -4.46 9.27
CA CYS A 6 10.64 -5.34 8.15
C CYS A 6 10.79 -6.83 8.46
N GLY A 7 11.28 -7.20 9.63
CA GLY A 7 11.51 -8.59 10.01
C GLY A 7 12.63 -9.31 9.25
N CYS A 8 13.32 -8.64 8.31
CA CYS A 8 14.38 -9.23 7.49
C CYS A 8 15.71 -9.36 8.22
N ARG A 9 16.57 -10.30 7.80
CA ARG A 9 17.96 -10.37 8.25
C ARG A 9 18.77 -9.22 7.65
N ARG A 10 19.88 -8.84 8.30
CA ARG A 10 20.74 -7.73 7.87
C ARG A 10 21.25 -7.91 6.43
N GLU A 11 21.49 -9.13 6.04
CA GLU A 11 21.99 -9.52 4.71
C GLU A 11 20.92 -9.34 3.61
N GLU A 12 19.64 -9.49 3.99
CA GLU A 12 18.51 -9.33 3.05
C GLU A 12 18.16 -7.86 2.77
N HIS A 13 18.65 -6.93 3.60
CA HIS A 13 18.48 -5.49 3.38
C HIS A 13 19.29 -4.92 2.23
N SER A 14 20.40 -5.55 1.86
CA SER A 14 21.33 -5.04 0.85
C SER A 14 21.05 -5.56 -0.56
N LEU A 15 20.17 -6.58 -0.72
CA LEU A 15 20.05 -7.34 -1.94
C LEU A 15 18.60 -7.58 -2.41
N CYS A 16 17.65 -6.68 -2.07
CA CYS A 16 16.31 -6.81 -2.61
C CYS A 16 16.30 -6.27 -4.05
N PRO A 17 16.37 -7.12 -5.10
CA PRO A 17 16.29 -6.65 -6.47
C PRO A 17 14.94 -5.96 -6.68
N GLU A 18 14.93 -4.88 -7.46
CA GLU A 18 13.74 -4.11 -7.85
C GLU A 18 12.62 -4.98 -8.42
N LEU A 19 12.98 -6.07 -9.09
CA LEU A 19 12.07 -7.11 -9.57
C LEU A 19 11.23 -7.77 -8.47
N GLN A 20 11.73 -7.83 -7.24
CA GLN A 20 10.98 -8.40 -6.11
C GLN A 20 9.91 -7.43 -5.60
N GLU A 21 10.11 -6.13 -5.68
CA GLU A 21 9.09 -5.14 -5.28
C GLU A 21 7.88 -5.21 -6.20
N ASP A 22 8.09 -5.32 -7.52
CA ASP A 22 7.01 -5.48 -8.49
C ASP A 22 6.24 -6.79 -8.28
N GLN A 23 6.91 -7.87 -7.87
CA GLN A 23 6.26 -9.12 -7.53
C GLN A 23 5.46 -9.02 -6.22
N LYS A 24 5.98 -8.33 -5.23
CA LYS A 24 5.30 -8.10 -3.94
C LYS A 24 4.02 -7.29 -4.14
N LEU A 25 4.10 -6.18 -4.86
CA LEU A 25 2.94 -5.37 -5.20
C LEU A 25 1.97 -6.12 -6.12
N GLY A 26 2.47 -6.91 -7.07
CA GLY A 26 1.64 -7.76 -7.91
C GLY A 26 0.83 -8.78 -7.11
N ARG A 27 1.43 -9.40 -6.09
CA ARG A 27 0.72 -10.31 -5.17
C ARG A 27 -0.32 -9.59 -4.32
N LEU A 28 0.01 -8.40 -3.80
CA LEU A 28 -0.92 -7.59 -3.03
C LEU A 28 -2.17 -7.25 -3.84
N LEU A 29 -1.99 -6.76 -5.07
CA LEU A 29 -3.08 -6.33 -5.93
C LEU A 29 -3.82 -7.49 -6.61
N SER A 30 -3.19 -8.67 -6.72
CA SER A 30 -3.80 -9.88 -7.26
C SER A 30 -4.98 -10.32 -6.40
N GLY A 31 -6.12 -10.66 -7.04
CA GLY A 31 -7.35 -11.03 -6.35
C GLY A 31 -8.12 -9.87 -5.72
N SER A 32 -7.69 -8.62 -5.94
CA SER A 32 -8.45 -7.41 -5.57
C SER A 32 -9.18 -6.81 -6.77
N ARG A 33 -9.98 -5.77 -6.55
CA ARG A 33 -10.57 -4.98 -7.65
C ARG A 33 -9.52 -4.33 -8.55
N CYS A 34 -8.31 -4.14 -8.03
CA CYS A 34 -7.18 -3.57 -8.77
C CYS A 34 -6.33 -4.63 -9.50
N SER A 35 -6.81 -5.87 -9.61
CA SER A 35 -6.09 -6.98 -10.28
C SER A 35 -5.78 -6.71 -11.77
N TRP A 36 -6.51 -5.81 -12.41
CA TRP A 36 -6.22 -5.33 -13.77
C TRP A 36 -4.85 -4.64 -13.90
N LEU A 37 -4.29 -4.15 -12.79
CA LEU A 37 -2.92 -3.60 -12.74
C LEU A 37 -1.84 -4.69 -12.71
N THR A 38 -2.21 -5.98 -12.68
CA THR A 38 -1.26 -7.09 -12.61
C THR A 38 -1.21 -7.87 -13.91
N THR A 39 -0.04 -8.40 -14.27
CA THR A 39 0.08 -9.34 -15.38
C THR A 39 -0.16 -10.77 -14.90
N ARG A 40 -0.80 -11.61 -15.74
CA ARG A 40 -0.84 -13.04 -15.50
C ARG A 40 0.58 -13.62 -15.68
N PRO A 41 1.03 -14.51 -14.80
CA PRO A 41 2.35 -15.11 -14.92
C PRO A 41 2.42 -15.98 -16.17
N ARG A 42 3.44 -15.76 -17.00
CA ARG A 42 3.90 -16.73 -18.00
C ARG A 42 5.12 -17.42 -17.40
N GLY A 43 4.97 -18.65 -16.92
CA GLY A 43 6.04 -19.41 -16.26
C GLY A 43 6.02 -19.33 -14.72
N ALA A 44 7.07 -19.83 -14.05
CA ALA A 44 7.17 -19.98 -12.59
C ALA A 44 7.25 -18.66 -11.78
N GLY A 45 7.16 -17.52 -12.41
CA GLY A 45 7.12 -16.21 -11.74
C GLY A 45 5.70 -15.82 -11.35
N GLY A 46 5.47 -15.43 -10.12
CA GLY A 46 4.19 -14.94 -9.65
C GLY A 46 3.68 -13.68 -10.39
N PRO A 47 2.43 -13.21 -10.09
CA PRO A 47 1.85 -12.05 -10.75
C PRO A 47 2.74 -10.83 -10.55
N ARG A 48 2.98 -10.11 -11.64
CA ARG A 48 3.78 -8.87 -11.66
C ARG A 48 2.89 -7.69 -11.92
N LEU A 49 3.31 -6.54 -11.49
CA LEU A 49 2.63 -5.31 -11.79
C LEU A 49 2.77 -4.97 -13.28
N TYR A 50 1.64 -4.62 -13.93
CA TYR A 50 1.63 -4.32 -15.37
C TYR A 50 2.13 -2.90 -15.64
N LYS A 51 3.25 -2.74 -16.29
CA LYS A 51 3.91 -1.44 -16.51
C LYS A 51 3.17 -0.48 -17.44
N ARG A 52 2.35 -0.99 -18.39
CA ARG A 52 1.78 -0.21 -19.48
C ARG A 52 0.62 0.71 -19.09
N ASN A 53 -0.13 0.38 -18.02
CA ASN A 53 -1.29 1.15 -17.57
C ASN A 53 -1.01 1.90 -16.25
N ARG A 54 0.26 2.11 -15.93
CA ARG A 54 0.63 2.74 -14.69
C ARG A 54 0.60 4.25 -14.79
N MET A 55 -0.42 4.83 -14.22
CA MET A 55 -0.42 6.19 -13.70
C MET A 55 0.29 6.28 -12.34
N ILE A 56 0.58 5.15 -11.71
CA ILE A 56 1.29 5.08 -10.45
C ILE A 56 2.75 5.12 -10.79
N VAL A 57 3.36 6.19 -10.40
CA VAL A 57 4.77 6.44 -10.57
C VAL A 57 5.57 5.59 -9.59
N THR A 58 5.39 4.30 -9.69
CA THR A 58 6.00 3.40 -8.72
C THR A 58 7.36 2.94 -9.14
N ASN A 59 7.71 3.10 -10.42
CA ASN A 59 9.01 2.67 -10.87
C ASN A 59 9.39 3.27 -12.20
N PRO A 60 10.05 4.42 -12.24
CA PRO A 60 10.80 4.87 -13.39
C PRO A 60 12.05 4.01 -13.61
N ILE A 61 12.30 2.99 -12.79
CA ILE A 61 13.46 2.14 -12.87
C ILE A 61 13.30 1.21 -14.06
N VAL A 62 13.76 1.71 -15.17
CA VAL A 62 14.15 0.90 -16.31
C VAL A 62 15.49 0.29 -15.94
N SER A 63 15.54 -1.02 -15.80
CA SER A 63 16.81 -1.71 -15.59
C SER A 63 17.75 -1.34 -16.72
N ARG A 64 18.95 -0.84 -16.41
CA ARG A 64 20.00 -0.56 -17.39
C ARG A 64 20.40 -1.79 -18.22
N LYS A 65 19.91 -2.97 -17.87
CA LYS A 65 20.17 -4.25 -18.53
C LYS A 65 19.12 -4.65 -19.56
N ASP A 66 18.05 -3.87 -19.73
CA ASP A 66 17.04 -4.15 -20.74
C ASP A 66 17.36 -3.35 -22.01
N PRO A 67 17.85 -3.98 -23.10
CA PRO A 67 18.31 -3.26 -24.29
C PRO A 67 17.20 -2.46 -24.99
N THR A 68 15.93 -2.78 -24.75
CA THR A 68 14.78 -2.05 -25.28
C THR A 68 14.54 -0.72 -24.58
N PHE A 69 15.20 -0.47 -23.47
CA PHE A 69 14.97 0.71 -22.63
C PHE A 69 16.21 1.58 -22.37
N SER A 70 17.33 1.24 -23.00
CA SER A 70 18.63 1.91 -22.75
C SER A 70 18.68 3.38 -23.18
N THR A 71 17.70 3.87 -23.92
CA THR A 71 17.63 5.24 -24.46
C THR A 71 16.44 6.06 -23.95
N LEU A 72 15.58 5.51 -23.11
CA LEU A 72 14.41 6.22 -22.63
C LEU A 72 14.73 6.88 -21.29
N THR A 73 15.02 8.18 -21.35
CA THR A 73 14.99 9.01 -20.15
C THR A 73 13.57 9.05 -19.60
N TYR A 74 13.46 9.21 -18.29
CA TYR A 74 12.18 9.35 -17.56
C TYR A 74 11.15 10.24 -18.31
N ASP A 75 11.60 11.36 -18.85
CA ASP A 75 10.77 12.36 -19.53
C ASP A 75 10.09 11.83 -20.81
N SER A 76 10.75 10.95 -21.57
CA SER A 76 10.24 10.52 -22.88
C SER A 76 9.21 9.39 -22.79
N VAL A 77 9.26 8.53 -21.76
CA VAL A 77 8.34 7.40 -21.61
C VAL A 77 7.02 7.81 -20.98
N LEU A 78 7.09 8.67 -19.97
CA LEU A 78 5.90 9.14 -19.24
C LEU A 78 5.10 10.18 -20.03
N THR A 79 5.78 11.10 -20.69
CA THR A 79 5.14 12.13 -21.53
C THR A 79 4.39 11.53 -22.70
N ALA A 80 4.88 10.44 -23.27
CA ALA A 80 4.22 9.76 -24.39
C ALA A 80 3.02 8.90 -23.98
N LEU A 81 2.95 8.46 -22.70
CA LEU A 81 1.96 7.50 -22.22
C LEU A 81 0.87 8.11 -21.33
N CYS A 82 1.16 9.17 -20.61
CA CYS A 82 0.19 9.84 -19.75
C CYS A 82 0.66 11.24 -19.31
N PRO A 83 0.13 12.32 -19.89
CA PRO A 83 0.49 13.69 -19.49
C PRO A 83 0.27 13.97 -18.00
N GLN A 84 -0.80 13.42 -17.41
CA GLN A 84 -1.11 13.62 -15.99
C GLN A 84 -0.09 12.98 -15.06
N ALA A 85 0.53 11.86 -15.46
CA ALA A 85 1.59 11.23 -14.67
C ALA A 85 2.87 12.08 -14.64
N THR A 86 3.19 12.76 -15.73
CA THR A 86 4.32 13.69 -15.78
C THR A 86 4.07 14.89 -14.86
N GLN A 87 2.91 15.52 -14.98
CA GLN A 87 2.51 16.62 -14.10
C GLN A 87 2.50 16.21 -12.63
N TYR A 88 2.01 15.00 -12.32
CA TYR A 88 2.07 14.46 -10.96
C TYR A 88 3.51 14.35 -10.43
N MET A 89 4.45 13.86 -11.28
CA MET A 89 5.85 13.75 -10.88
C MET A 89 6.51 15.11 -10.68
N GLU A 90 6.17 16.11 -11.44
CA GLU A 90 6.66 17.48 -11.30
C GLU A 90 6.24 18.09 -9.96
N LEU A 91 5.10 17.66 -9.39
CA LEU A 91 4.66 18.08 -8.07
C LEU A 91 5.44 17.43 -6.92
N ILE A 92 6.17 16.35 -7.19
CA ILE A 92 7.04 15.71 -6.21
C ILE A 92 8.41 16.42 -6.22
N PRO A 93 8.92 16.87 -5.06
CA PRO A 93 10.27 17.42 -4.98
C PRO A 93 11.30 16.50 -5.63
N LYS A 94 12.23 17.04 -6.39
CA LYS A 94 13.19 16.26 -7.20
C LYS A 94 13.98 15.24 -6.36
N GLU A 95 14.29 15.59 -5.11
CA GLU A 95 14.99 14.74 -4.15
C GLU A 95 14.18 13.52 -3.73
N LEU A 96 12.84 13.63 -3.80
CA LEU A 96 11.88 12.58 -3.41
C LEU A 96 11.36 11.79 -4.59
N GLN A 97 11.66 12.19 -5.82
CA GLN A 97 11.25 11.44 -7.00
C GLN A 97 11.91 10.07 -7.00
N PRO A 98 11.15 8.98 -7.17
CA PRO A 98 11.66 7.61 -7.06
C PRO A 98 12.43 7.17 -8.32
N VAL A 99 13.49 7.88 -8.65
CA VAL A 99 14.38 7.57 -9.78
C VAL A 99 15.45 6.57 -9.34
N ALA A 100 15.74 5.59 -10.19
CA ALA A 100 16.73 4.55 -9.90
C ALA A 100 18.08 5.10 -9.44
N GLY A 101 18.59 4.58 -8.33
CA GLY A 101 19.87 4.97 -7.76
C GLY A 101 19.86 6.29 -6.99
N THR A 102 18.70 6.93 -6.81
CA THR A 102 18.56 8.17 -6.05
C THR A 102 18.10 7.94 -4.61
N ALA A 103 18.21 8.98 -3.79
CA ALA A 103 17.68 9.00 -2.44
C ALA A 103 16.14 8.80 -2.43
N GLY A 104 15.44 9.35 -3.42
CA GLY A 104 13.98 9.18 -3.56
C GLY A 104 13.56 7.74 -3.79
N ALA A 105 14.30 6.97 -4.59
CA ALA A 105 14.03 5.54 -4.77
C ALA A 105 14.25 4.76 -3.46
N TRP A 106 15.30 5.10 -2.71
CA TRP A 106 15.55 4.48 -1.41
C TRP A 106 14.45 4.83 -0.39
N GLN A 107 14.02 6.08 -0.33
CA GLN A 107 12.95 6.54 0.54
C GLN A 107 11.62 5.83 0.21
N ARG A 108 11.25 5.73 -1.07
CA ARG A 108 10.08 4.97 -1.50
C ARG A 108 10.16 3.51 -1.00
N ARG A 109 11.31 2.87 -1.12
CA ARG A 109 11.51 1.50 -0.63
C ARG A 109 11.28 1.39 0.88
N GLN A 110 11.79 2.36 1.66
CA GLN A 110 11.53 2.42 3.09
C GLN A 110 10.04 2.60 3.41
N GLN A 111 9.34 3.43 2.64
CA GLN A 111 7.90 3.61 2.79
C GLN A 111 7.13 2.33 2.44
N LEU A 112 7.50 1.63 1.37
CA LEU A 112 6.89 0.34 1.01
C LEU A 112 6.99 -0.67 2.17
N VAL A 113 8.18 -0.81 2.76
CA VAL A 113 8.39 -1.72 3.89
C VAL A 113 7.56 -1.31 5.11
N ARG A 114 7.48 -0.01 5.41
CA ARG A 114 6.74 0.49 6.57
C ARG A 114 5.24 0.44 6.40
N GLN A 115 4.74 0.83 5.23
CA GLN A 115 3.30 0.95 4.97
C GLN A 115 2.65 -0.35 4.52
N LEU A 116 3.42 -1.23 3.88
CA LEU A 116 2.96 -2.50 3.31
C LEU A 116 3.87 -3.66 3.74
N PRO A 117 3.94 -4.01 5.04
CA PRO A 117 4.76 -5.11 5.52
C PRO A 117 4.40 -6.42 4.81
N LEU A 118 5.40 -7.21 4.44
CA LEU A 118 5.17 -8.46 3.71
C LEU A 118 4.44 -9.50 4.55
N HIS A 119 4.76 -9.57 5.83
CA HIS A 119 4.12 -10.47 6.78
C HIS A 119 2.65 -10.10 7.08
N ASP A 120 2.16 -8.94 6.61
CA ASP A 120 0.73 -8.61 6.63
C ASP A 120 -0.01 -9.07 5.36
N GLN A 121 0.72 -9.51 4.33
CA GLN A 121 0.20 -9.78 2.98
C GLN A 121 0.35 -11.24 2.54
N ASP A 122 1.28 -11.97 3.14
CA ASP A 122 1.65 -13.32 2.75
C ASP A 122 1.97 -14.16 4.00
N PRO A 123 1.16 -15.17 4.34
CA PRO A 123 1.42 -16.03 5.48
C PRO A 123 2.80 -16.70 5.46
N ALA A 124 3.34 -16.98 4.27
CA ALA A 124 4.67 -17.57 4.11
C ALA A 124 5.82 -16.65 4.60
N GLN A 125 5.54 -15.37 4.81
CA GLN A 125 6.49 -14.40 5.35
C GLN A 125 6.40 -14.27 6.87
N CYS A 126 5.44 -14.91 7.51
CA CYS A 126 5.30 -14.97 8.96
C CYS A 126 6.19 -16.07 9.52
N ARG A 127 6.73 -15.84 10.74
CA ARG A 127 7.73 -16.72 11.34
C ARG A 127 7.18 -17.78 12.27
N GLY A 128 5.90 -17.88 12.41
CA GLY A 128 5.38 -18.86 13.35
C GLY A 128 3.89 -18.76 13.55
N LEU A 129 3.15 -18.69 12.45
CA LEU A 129 1.72 -18.96 12.48
C LEU A 129 1.50 -20.43 12.86
N ALA A 130 0.60 -20.68 13.81
CA ALA A 130 0.08 -22.00 14.05
C ALA A 130 -0.91 -22.38 12.91
N ASP A 131 -1.17 -23.68 12.71
CA ASP A 131 -2.03 -24.17 11.64
C ASP A 131 -3.42 -23.51 11.65
N GLY A 132 -4.01 -23.30 12.82
CA GLY A 132 -5.30 -22.61 12.97
C GLY A 132 -5.24 -21.10 12.63
N GLU A 133 -4.12 -20.46 12.83
CA GLU A 133 -3.91 -19.03 12.53
C GLU A 133 -3.69 -18.79 11.02
N LEU A 134 -3.15 -19.77 10.31
CA LEU A 134 -2.93 -19.69 8.86
C LEU A 134 -4.23 -19.39 8.13
N GLN A 135 -5.27 -20.15 8.38
CA GLN A 135 -6.58 -19.99 7.75
C GLN A 135 -7.19 -18.63 8.10
N LEU A 136 -7.10 -18.21 9.36
CA LEU A 136 -7.60 -16.91 9.81
C LEU A 136 -6.91 -15.74 9.10
N MET A 137 -5.61 -15.85 8.89
CA MET A 137 -4.83 -14.86 8.17
C MET A 137 -5.17 -14.83 6.69
N GLU A 138 -5.33 -15.98 6.03
CA GLU A 138 -5.74 -16.05 4.62
C GLU A 138 -7.11 -15.43 4.40
N ASP A 139 -8.07 -15.70 5.28
CA ASP A 139 -9.41 -15.11 5.23
C ASP A 139 -9.36 -13.59 5.47
N PHE A 140 -8.54 -13.15 6.39
CA PHE A 140 -8.31 -11.72 6.65
C PHE A 140 -7.74 -11.02 5.40
N ILE A 141 -6.72 -11.60 4.76
CA ILE A 141 -6.12 -11.07 3.53
C ILE A 141 -7.16 -11.02 2.40
N ARG A 142 -7.93 -12.07 2.21
CA ARG A 142 -9.00 -12.13 1.19
C ARG A 142 -10.02 -11.03 1.40
N ARG A 143 -10.45 -10.84 2.65
CA ARG A 143 -11.44 -9.81 3.02
C ARG A 143 -10.92 -8.41 2.74
N TYR A 144 -9.74 -8.02 3.22
CA TYR A 144 -9.26 -6.67 3.01
C TYR A 144 -8.97 -6.38 1.52
N LYS A 145 -8.53 -7.37 0.75
CA LYS A 145 -8.35 -7.21 -0.71
C LYS A 145 -9.68 -6.94 -1.43
N ALA A 146 -10.73 -7.59 -1.01
CA ALA A 146 -12.06 -7.41 -1.58
C ALA A 146 -12.72 -6.10 -1.16
N GLU A 147 -12.62 -5.74 0.12
CA GLU A 147 -13.43 -4.70 0.74
C GLU A 147 -12.72 -3.35 0.90
N ALA A 148 -11.43 -3.33 1.19
CA ALA A 148 -10.71 -2.13 1.62
C ALA A 148 -9.63 -1.66 0.66
N LEU A 149 -8.84 -2.58 0.08
CA LEU A 149 -7.70 -2.26 -0.75
C LEU A 149 -8.11 -1.53 -2.03
N GLY A 150 -7.47 -0.41 -2.28
CA GLY A 150 -7.60 0.40 -3.49
C GLY A 150 -6.27 0.99 -3.93
N VAL A 151 -6.25 1.51 -5.14
CA VAL A 151 -5.13 2.28 -5.69
C VAL A 151 -5.69 3.59 -6.20
N GLY A 152 -5.08 4.70 -5.80
CA GLY A 152 -5.45 6.03 -6.25
C GLY A 152 -5.15 6.20 -7.74
N GLU A 153 -6.02 6.86 -8.44
CA GLU A 153 -5.87 7.25 -9.83
C GLU A 153 -5.56 8.74 -9.92
N VAL A 154 -4.52 9.09 -10.69
CA VAL A 154 -4.20 10.50 -10.95
C VAL A 154 -4.92 10.93 -12.23
N ALA A 155 -5.80 11.90 -12.11
CA ALA A 155 -6.56 12.45 -13.22
C ALA A 155 -6.85 13.95 -12.99
N LEU A 156 -7.17 14.66 -14.04
CA LEU A 156 -7.71 16.01 -13.90
C LEU A 156 -9.11 15.95 -13.28
N PRO A 157 -9.47 16.93 -12.45
CA PRO A 157 -10.82 17.04 -11.91
C PRO A 157 -11.86 17.00 -13.04
N GLY A 158 -12.87 16.11 -12.92
CA GLY A 158 -13.87 15.88 -13.95
C GLY A 158 -13.55 14.80 -14.98
N GLN A 159 -12.31 14.31 -15.08
CA GLN A 159 -11.92 13.24 -16.00
C GLN A 159 -11.77 11.88 -15.33
N ALA A 160 -11.80 11.82 -14.01
CA ALA A 160 -11.70 10.58 -13.26
C ALA A 160 -12.89 9.66 -13.55
N GLY A 161 -12.63 8.44 -14.02
CA GLY A 161 -13.64 7.42 -14.31
C GLY A 161 -14.06 7.28 -15.77
N ALA A 162 -13.74 8.23 -16.66
CA ALA A 162 -14.10 8.16 -18.07
C ALA A 162 -13.37 7.04 -18.85
N ALA A 163 -12.23 6.56 -18.35
CA ALA A 163 -11.41 5.56 -19.05
C ALA A 163 -11.89 4.10 -18.89
N LYS A 164 -12.98 3.83 -18.16
CA LYS A 164 -13.43 2.46 -17.87
C LYS A 164 -14.46 1.88 -18.85
N GLU A 165 -14.99 2.66 -19.78
CA GLU A 165 -16.04 2.17 -20.70
C GLU A 165 -15.54 1.51 -21.99
N GLU A 166 -14.28 1.63 -22.37
CA GLU A 166 -13.77 1.11 -23.65
C GLU A 166 -13.36 -0.38 -23.64
N GLY A 167 -13.60 -1.13 -22.58
CA GLY A 167 -13.11 -2.51 -22.41
C GLY A 167 -14.14 -3.63 -22.34
N LYS A 168 -15.42 -3.38 -22.65
CA LYS A 168 -16.43 -4.45 -22.65
C LYS A 168 -16.64 -4.97 -24.08
N PRO A 169 -16.44 -6.28 -24.34
CA PRO A 169 -16.83 -6.87 -25.63
C PRO A 169 -18.34 -6.75 -25.76
N GLN A 170 -18.80 -6.03 -26.77
CA GLN A 170 -20.21 -6.07 -27.18
C GLN A 170 -20.52 -7.42 -27.79
N ASP A 171 -21.32 -8.17 -27.09
CA ASP A 171 -22.01 -9.31 -27.66
C ASP A 171 -23.22 -8.76 -28.45
N LYS A 172 -23.19 -8.97 -29.76
CA LYS A 172 -24.26 -8.56 -30.67
C LYS A 172 -25.43 -9.55 -30.52
N SER A 173 -26.53 -9.09 -30.04
CA SER A 173 -27.84 -9.70 -30.35
C SER A 173 -28.78 -8.60 -30.84
N ASP A 174 -29.19 -8.75 -32.07
CA ASP A 174 -30.18 -7.93 -32.75
C ASP A 174 -31.53 -8.01 -32.05
N ALA A 175 -32.07 -6.85 -31.66
CA ALA A 175 -33.52 -6.65 -31.56
C ALA A 175 -33.83 -5.16 -31.70
N ALA A 176 -34.54 -4.82 -32.76
CA ALA A 176 -35.06 -3.49 -33.04
C ALA A 176 -36.10 -3.08 -32.00
N THR A 177 -35.95 -1.87 -31.46
CA THR A 177 -37.08 -1.09 -30.88
C THR A 177 -36.71 0.40 -30.81
N GLU A 178 -37.69 1.21 -31.12
CA GLU A 178 -37.74 2.64 -31.35
C GLU A 178 -37.01 3.56 -30.37
N PRO A 179 -36.67 4.82 -30.81
CA PRO A 179 -35.93 5.78 -29.99
C PRO A 179 -36.85 6.40 -28.91
N PRO A 180 -36.41 6.50 -27.65
CA PRO A 180 -37.10 7.33 -26.68
C PRO A 180 -36.71 8.81 -26.87
N GLU A 181 -37.70 9.66 -26.72
CA GLU A 181 -37.63 11.12 -26.75
C GLU A 181 -36.61 11.70 -25.75
N PRO A 182 -36.07 12.90 -26.02
CA PRO A 182 -35.10 13.55 -25.17
C PRO A 182 -35.74 14.06 -23.88
N THR A 183 -35.55 13.38 -22.77
CA THR A 183 -35.82 13.93 -21.44
C THR A 183 -34.68 14.87 -21.04
N ASN A 184 -35.04 16.13 -20.94
CA ASN A 184 -34.27 17.22 -20.36
C ASN A 184 -33.69 16.87 -18.98
N GLY A 185 -32.42 17.25 -18.77
CA GLY A 185 -31.92 17.61 -17.46
C GLY A 185 -30.86 16.74 -16.83
N ALA A 186 -29.80 16.36 -17.57
CA ALA A 186 -28.51 16.20 -16.92
C ALA A 186 -27.80 17.55 -16.97
N LEU A 187 -27.93 18.35 -15.95
CA LEU A 187 -27.07 19.49 -15.68
C LEU A 187 -25.64 19.00 -15.71
N GLU A 188 -24.91 19.31 -16.79
CA GLU A 188 -23.45 19.30 -16.73
C GLU A 188 -23.06 20.13 -15.51
N PRO A 189 -22.20 19.63 -14.58
CA PRO A 189 -21.76 20.47 -13.49
C PRO A 189 -20.98 21.62 -14.13
N ALA A 190 -21.57 22.80 -14.09
CA ALA A 190 -20.89 24.06 -14.38
C ALA A 190 -19.53 24.03 -13.75
N ALA A 191 -18.49 24.51 -14.43
CA ALA A 191 -17.06 24.55 -14.07
C ALA A 191 -16.84 24.35 -12.55
N GLY A 192 -16.79 23.07 -12.13
CA GLY A 192 -17.04 22.71 -10.75
C GLY A 192 -15.84 23.10 -9.90
N HIS A 193 -16.09 23.85 -8.87
CA HIS A 193 -15.11 24.17 -7.85
C HIS A 193 -14.84 22.90 -7.02
N TYR A 194 -13.97 22.03 -7.53
CA TYR A 194 -13.54 20.82 -6.80
C TYR A 194 -12.76 21.21 -5.56
N ARG A 195 -13.00 20.51 -4.46
CA ARG A 195 -12.28 20.72 -3.19
C ARG A 195 -11.53 19.47 -2.77
N CYS A 196 -10.31 19.68 -2.32
CA CYS A 196 -9.50 18.60 -1.74
C CYS A 196 -10.13 18.09 -0.45
N GLN A 197 -10.33 16.79 -0.34
CA GLN A 197 -10.90 16.17 0.86
C GLN A 197 -9.96 16.24 2.09
N GLY A 198 -8.65 16.43 1.86
CA GLY A 198 -7.67 16.55 2.94
C GLY A 198 -7.59 17.95 3.53
N CYS A 199 -7.43 18.99 2.71
CA CYS A 199 -7.20 20.36 3.18
C CYS A 199 -8.37 21.33 2.91
N GLN A 200 -9.44 20.87 2.24
CA GLN A 200 -10.62 21.64 1.86
C GLN A 200 -10.36 22.82 0.90
N GLN A 201 -9.13 22.99 0.43
CA GLN A 201 -8.78 24.02 -0.55
C GLN A 201 -9.30 23.63 -1.94
N LEU A 202 -9.40 24.63 -2.80
CA LEU A 202 -9.81 24.43 -4.19
C LEU A 202 -8.78 23.60 -4.95
N LEU A 203 -9.27 22.71 -5.81
CA LEU A 203 -8.49 21.96 -6.79
C LEU A 203 -8.71 22.61 -8.15
N PRO A 204 -7.67 23.26 -8.73
CA PRO A 204 -7.77 23.80 -10.09
C PRO A 204 -8.08 22.67 -11.08
N GLY A 205 -8.91 22.96 -12.08
CA GLY A 205 -9.33 21.97 -13.07
C GLY A 205 -8.21 21.48 -14.00
N ASP A 206 -7.12 22.22 -14.07
CA ASP A 206 -5.90 21.95 -14.85
C ASP A 206 -4.79 21.24 -14.05
N CYS A 207 -4.98 21.07 -12.74
CA CYS A 207 -4.01 20.41 -11.87
C CYS A 207 -4.40 18.95 -11.60
N PRO A 208 -3.44 18.00 -11.65
CA PRO A 208 -3.72 16.60 -11.38
C PRO A 208 -4.14 16.41 -9.91
N ALA A 209 -5.20 15.65 -9.72
CA ALA A 209 -5.74 15.25 -8.43
C ALA A 209 -5.72 13.74 -8.28
N VAL A 210 -5.69 13.25 -7.04
CA VAL A 210 -5.83 11.82 -6.73
C VAL A 210 -7.30 11.51 -6.52
N HIS A 211 -7.81 10.59 -7.29
CA HIS A 211 -9.13 10.00 -7.16
C HIS A 211 -9.02 8.63 -6.49
N ALA A 212 -9.83 8.37 -5.46
CA ALA A 212 -9.88 7.09 -4.77
C ALA A 212 -11.25 6.44 -4.97
N GLU A 213 -11.35 5.43 -5.81
CA GLU A 213 -12.60 4.77 -6.19
C GLU A 213 -13.45 4.35 -4.98
N ARG A 214 -12.79 3.81 -3.93
CA ARG A 214 -13.51 3.36 -2.72
C ARG A 214 -14.06 4.48 -1.86
N ALA A 215 -13.57 5.70 -2.05
CA ALA A 215 -14.08 6.87 -1.37
C ALA A 215 -15.35 7.45 -2.01
N GLY A 216 -15.64 7.04 -3.24
CA GLY A 216 -16.74 7.54 -4.08
C GLY A 216 -16.24 8.50 -5.17
N HIS A 217 -17.03 8.63 -6.24
CA HIS A 217 -16.63 9.28 -7.48
C HIS A 217 -16.31 10.77 -7.37
N GLN A 218 -16.80 11.47 -6.35
CA GLN A 218 -16.65 12.92 -6.22
C GLN A 218 -15.52 13.35 -5.25
N ARG A 219 -14.81 12.40 -4.65
CA ARG A 219 -13.78 12.72 -3.68
C ARG A 219 -12.40 12.75 -4.32
N LEU A 220 -11.78 13.92 -4.24
CA LEU A 220 -10.48 14.22 -4.82
C LEU A 220 -9.52 14.74 -3.75
N TRP A 221 -8.24 14.50 -3.94
CA TRP A 221 -7.17 15.00 -3.09
C TRP A 221 -6.08 15.65 -3.92
N HIS A 222 -5.44 16.70 -3.37
CA HIS A 222 -4.13 17.06 -3.87
C HIS A 222 -3.19 15.84 -3.67
N PRO A 223 -2.21 15.62 -4.56
CA PRO A 223 -1.22 14.54 -4.38
C PRO A 223 -0.57 14.51 -3.00
N ALA A 224 -0.18 15.68 -2.47
CA ALA A 224 0.43 15.82 -1.15
C ALA A 224 -0.56 15.60 0.02
N CYS A 225 -1.87 15.70 -0.23
CA CYS A 225 -2.91 15.50 0.79
C CYS A 225 -3.43 14.06 0.85
N PHE A 226 -3.02 13.20 -0.09
CA PHE A 226 -3.40 11.80 -0.08
C PHE A 226 -2.50 10.99 0.86
N VAL A 227 -2.76 11.11 2.14
CA VAL A 227 -1.94 10.59 3.23
C VAL A 227 -2.71 9.56 4.07
N CYS A 228 -1.98 8.73 4.80
CA CYS A 228 -2.57 7.85 5.80
C CYS A 228 -3.13 8.67 6.97
N CYS A 229 -4.39 8.48 7.34
CA CYS A 229 -5.04 9.21 8.43
C CYS A 229 -4.39 8.98 9.81
N ARG A 230 -3.62 7.90 9.98
CA ARG A 230 -2.97 7.55 11.26
C ARG A 230 -1.56 8.11 11.40
N CYS A 231 -0.72 7.99 10.36
CA CYS A 231 0.67 8.45 10.44
C CYS A 231 0.96 9.72 9.63
N ALA A 232 -0.03 10.26 8.93
CA ALA A 232 0.08 11.45 8.08
C ALA A 232 1.19 11.37 7.00
N GLN A 233 1.67 10.15 6.69
CA GLN A 233 2.64 9.96 5.62
C GLN A 233 1.94 9.76 4.28
N PRO A 234 2.50 10.28 3.18
CA PRO A 234 1.99 10.02 1.84
C PRO A 234 1.82 8.52 1.60
N LEU A 235 0.72 8.14 0.97
CA LEU A 235 0.43 6.76 0.66
C LEU A 235 1.33 6.30 -0.50
N VAL A 236 2.23 5.38 -0.19
CA VAL A 236 3.23 4.90 -1.13
C VAL A 236 2.54 4.28 -2.35
N ASP A 237 2.98 4.68 -3.54
CA ASP A 237 2.43 4.23 -4.81
C ASP A 237 0.90 4.42 -4.92
N LEU A 238 0.34 5.37 -4.18
CA LEU A 238 -1.09 5.64 -4.06
C LEU A 238 -1.91 4.42 -3.60
N ILE A 239 -1.28 3.42 -3.00
CA ILE A 239 -1.94 2.24 -2.46
C ILE A 239 -2.54 2.61 -1.10
N TYR A 240 -3.84 2.44 -1.00
CA TYR A 240 -4.60 2.78 0.20
C TYR A 240 -5.56 1.67 0.62
N PHE A 241 -5.97 1.73 1.88
CA PHE A 241 -7.04 0.93 2.43
C PHE A 241 -8.12 1.87 2.95
N TRP A 242 -9.37 1.63 2.55
CA TRP A 242 -10.48 2.50 2.91
C TRP A 242 -11.24 1.96 4.11
N LYS A 243 -11.34 2.75 5.17
CA LYS A 243 -12.08 2.36 6.38
C LYS A 243 -12.60 3.62 7.09
N GLY A 244 -13.88 3.61 7.48
CA GLY A 244 -14.46 4.68 8.29
C GLY A 244 -14.40 6.07 7.64
N GLY A 245 -14.52 6.13 6.30
CA GLY A 245 -14.46 7.41 5.58
C GLY A 245 -13.06 7.99 5.38
N ALA A 246 -12.00 7.26 5.72
CA ALA A 246 -10.61 7.70 5.65
C ALA A 246 -9.71 6.73 4.89
N ALA A 247 -8.60 7.25 4.35
CA ALA A 247 -7.55 6.48 3.72
C ALA A 247 -6.47 6.08 4.73
N TRP A 248 -6.08 4.83 4.73
CA TRP A 248 -5.08 4.23 5.62
C TRP A 248 -3.97 3.60 4.81
N CYS A 249 -2.74 3.58 5.32
CA CYS A 249 -1.72 2.67 4.80
C CYS A 249 -2.02 1.23 5.27
N GLY A 250 -1.49 0.22 4.60
CA GLY A 250 -1.77 -1.18 4.90
C GLY A 250 -1.46 -1.55 6.35
N ARG A 251 -0.28 -1.14 6.85
CA ARG A 251 0.12 -1.38 8.24
C ARG A 251 -0.94 -0.90 9.23
N HIS A 252 -1.28 0.38 9.18
CA HIS A 252 -2.21 0.96 10.16
C HIS A 252 -3.65 0.46 9.97
N TYR A 253 -4.04 0.13 8.74
CA TYR A 253 -5.31 -0.53 8.49
C TYR A 253 -5.36 -1.89 9.19
N CYS A 254 -4.35 -2.73 9.01
CA CYS A 254 -4.27 -4.04 9.65
C CYS A 254 -4.24 -3.92 11.18
N GLU A 255 -3.43 -3.00 11.72
CA GLU A 255 -3.37 -2.71 13.17
C GLU A 255 -4.69 -2.21 13.74
N SER A 256 -5.54 -1.57 12.93
CA SER A 256 -6.88 -1.14 13.35
C SER A 256 -7.89 -2.28 13.48
N LEU A 257 -7.54 -3.48 13.02
CA LEU A 257 -8.39 -4.67 12.99
C LEU A 257 -7.85 -5.82 13.84
N ARG A 258 -6.52 -5.94 13.96
CA ARG A 258 -5.83 -6.98 14.72
C ARG A 258 -4.67 -6.40 15.52
N PRO A 259 -4.40 -6.90 16.73
CA PRO A 259 -3.24 -6.49 17.49
C PRO A 259 -1.95 -6.93 16.79
N ARG A 260 -0.88 -6.17 16.98
CA ARG A 260 0.44 -6.46 16.45
C ARG A 260 1.39 -6.84 17.58
N CYS A 261 2.12 -7.93 17.40
CA CYS A 261 3.10 -8.38 18.36
C CYS A 261 4.34 -7.48 18.37
N ALA A 262 4.68 -6.90 19.52
CA ALA A 262 5.85 -6.04 19.66
C ALA A 262 7.18 -6.82 19.52
N GLY A 263 7.17 -8.14 19.73
CA GLY A 263 8.36 -8.97 19.62
C GLY A 263 8.75 -9.30 18.17
N CYS A 264 7.79 -9.63 17.31
CA CYS A 264 8.06 -10.03 15.91
C CYS A 264 7.51 -9.07 14.85
N ASP A 265 6.75 -8.05 15.24
CA ASP A 265 6.08 -7.11 14.34
C ASP A 265 5.01 -7.73 13.43
N GLU A 266 4.53 -8.95 13.72
CA GLU A 266 3.48 -9.63 12.99
C GLU A 266 2.11 -9.41 13.64
N LEU A 267 1.04 -9.53 12.85
CA LEU A 267 -0.33 -9.49 13.38
C LEU A 267 -0.62 -10.75 14.20
N ILE A 268 -1.40 -10.59 15.24
CA ILE A 268 -1.80 -11.69 16.12
C ILE A 268 -3.20 -12.15 15.69
N PHE A 269 -3.31 -13.42 15.33
CA PHE A 269 -4.58 -14.05 14.95
C PHE A 269 -5.16 -14.92 16.06
N SER A 270 -4.33 -15.39 16.98
CA SER A 270 -4.75 -16.11 18.18
C SER A 270 -5.51 -15.19 19.12
N GLU A 271 -6.55 -15.72 19.77
CA GLU A 271 -7.20 -15.06 20.92
C GLU A 271 -6.32 -15.13 22.18
N ASP A 272 -5.34 -16.02 22.19
CA ASP A 272 -4.45 -16.29 23.33
C ASP A 272 -3.13 -15.53 23.20
N TYR A 273 -3.15 -14.25 23.54
CA TYR A 273 -1.98 -13.36 23.53
C TYR A 273 -1.90 -12.54 24.83
N LEU A 274 -0.78 -11.89 25.07
CA LEU A 274 -0.56 -11.05 26.24
C LEU A 274 -0.61 -9.57 25.85
N GLN A 275 -1.21 -8.76 26.70
CA GLN A 275 -1.27 -7.32 26.51
C GLN A 275 -0.79 -6.60 27.77
N VAL A 276 0.16 -5.69 27.60
CA VAL A 276 0.72 -4.87 28.68
C VAL A 276 0.86 -3.44 28.18
N GLU A 277 0.32 -2.49 28.93
CA GLU A 277 0.35 -1.05 28.61
C GLU A 277 -0.07 -0.73 27.17
N GLY A 278 -1.12 -1.40 26.65
CA GLY A 278 -1.64 -1.20 25.31
C GLY A 278 -0.81 -1.87 24.20
N THR A 279 0.28 -2.55 24.55
CA THR A 279 1.14 -3.29 23.62
C THR A 279 0.84 -4.78 23.73
N ALA A 280 0.77 -5.48 22.58
CA ALA A 280 0.43 -6.89 22.50
C ALA A 280 1.64 -7.76 22.14
N TRP A 281 1.65 -9.00 22.65
CA TRP A 281 2.69 -10.00 22.35
C TRP A 281 2.07 -11.38 22.16
N HIS A 282 2.58 -12.13 21.19
CA HIS A 282 2.42 -13.58 21.26
C HIS A 282 3.02 -14.11 22.56
N LYS A 283 2.41 -15.10 23.19
CA LYS A 283 2.97 -15.69 24.43
C LYS A 283 4.42 -16.09 24.31
N LYS A 284 4.81 -16.69 23.17
CA LYS A 284 6.19 -17.11 22.89
C LYS A 284 7.18 -15.93 22.71
N HIS A 285 6.70 -14.74 22.47
CA HIS A 285 7.52 -13.53 22.31
C HIS A 285 7.47 -12.62 23.54
N PHE A 286 6.69 -12.99 24.56
CA PHE A 286 6.67 -12.28 25.82
C PHE A 286 7.83 -12.73 26.70
N ALA A 287 9.03 -12.27 26.37
CA ALA A 287 10.29 -12.70 26.96
C ALA A 287 11.20 -11.51 27.27
N CYS A 288 12.11 -11.70 28.20
CA CYS A 288 13.15 -10.73 28.53
C CYS A 288 14.05 -10.49 27.31
N VAL A 289 14.25 -9.22 26.95
CA VAL A 289 15.09 -8.85 25.78
C VAL A 289 16.57 -9.18 25.96
N GLU A 290 17.03 -9.35 27.19
CA GLU A 290 18.44 -9.64 27.52
C GLU A 290 18.72 -11.14 27.58
N CYS A 291 17.94 -11.89 28.38
CA CYS A 291 18.18 -13.30 28.63
C CYS A 291 17.21 -14.26 27.96
N GLU A 292 16.25 -13.71 27.17
CA GLU A 292 15.24 -14.44 26.39
C GLU A 292 14.34 -15.37 27.25
N THR A 293 14.38 -15.25 28.57
CA THR A 293 13.49 -16.01 29.47
C THR A 293 12.05 -15.55 29.29
N LEU A 294 11.12 -16.48 29.12
CA LEU A 294 9.69 -16.20 29.05
C LEU A 294 9.21 -15.56 30.36
N LEU A 295 8.43 -14.49 30.22
CA LEU A 295 7.94 -13.68 31.35
C LEU A 295 6.47 -13.93 31.67
N SER A 296 5.82 -14.86 31.00
CA SER A 296 4.43 -15.22 31.30
C SER A 296 4.33 -15.77 32.73
N GLY A 297 3.58 -15.06 33.59
CA GLY A 297 3.44 -15.40 35.02
C GLY A 297 4.66 -15.07 35.89
N GLN A 298 5.66 -14.40 35.35
CA GLN A 298 6.84 -13.94 36.08
C GLN A 298 6.82 -12.41 36.26
N PRO A 299 7.42 -11.90 37.36
CA PRO A 299 7.57 -10.46 37.51
C PRO A 299 8.54 -9.91 36.49
N PHE A 300 8.15 -8.80 35.85
CA PHE A 300 8.93 -8.14 34.81
C PHE A 300 8.87 -6.61 34.97
N VAL A 301 9.77 -5.93 34.28
CA VAL A 301 9.83 -4.48 34.15
C VAL A 301 9.71 -4.10 32.68
N LEU A 302 8.93 -3.09 32.38
CA LEU A 302 8.87 -2.50 31.05
C LEU A 302 9.77 -1.26 31.02
N ASP A 303 10.87 -1.33 30.27
CA ASP A 303 11.83 -0.25 30.10
C ASP A 303 11.88 0.19 28.65
N GLN A 304 11.41 1.42 28.37
CA GLN A 304 11.33 2.00 27.03
C GLN A 304 10.67 1.07 26.00
N GLY A 305 9.62 0.36 26.41
CA GLY A 305 8.91 -0.59 25.56
C GLY A 305 9.59 -1.96 25.41
N ASN A 306 10.68 -2.22 26.15
CA ASN A 306 11.36 -3.51 26.20
C ASN A 306 10.99 -4.26 27.49
N LEU A 307 10.72 -5.54 27.36
CA LEU A 307 10.45 -6.41 28.50
C LEU A 307 11.77 -6.88 29.13
N LEU A 308 11.92 -6.72 30.43
CA LEU A 308 13.07 -7.17 31.21
C LEU A 308 12.60 -8.03 32.37
N CYS A 309 13.28 -9.13 32.65
CA CYS A 309 13.11 -9.83 33.94
C CYS A 309 13.72 -9.00 35.08
N THR A 310 13.28 -9.25 36.29
CA THR A 310 13.74 -8.51 37.47
C THR A 310 15.25 -8.59 37.69
N SER A 311 15.90 -9.70 37.30
CA SER A 311 17.34 -9.87 37.39
C SER A 311 18.10 -8.98 36.40
N CYS A 312 17.71 -8.99 35.14
CA CYS A 312 18.35 -8.16 34.11
C CYS A 312 18.05 -6.65 34.30
N SER A 313 16.88 -6.31 34.80
CA SER A 313 16.55 -4.91 35.14
C SER A 313 17.46 -4.35 36.21
N LYS A 314 17.75 -5.13 37.29
CA LYS A 314 18.69 -4.74 38.36
C LYS A 314 20.11 -4.57 37.85
N GLY A 315 20.55 -5.41 36.89
CA GLY A 315 21.87 -5.31 36.29
C GLY A 315 22.13 -4.09 35.44
N ARG A 316 21.08 -3.43 34.96
CA ARG A 316 21.17 -2.17 34.20
C ARG A 316 21.22 -0.92 35.08
N SER A 317 20.84 -1.05 36.34
CA SER A 317 20.82 0.07 37.32
C SER A 317 22.12 0.27 38.04
N LEU A 318 23.15 -0.55 37.73
CA LEU A 318 24.52 -0.46 38.18
C LEU A 318 25.46 0.02 37.06
#